data_8273b56e910be6138cb39289e1308d9b
#
_entry.id   8273b56e910be6138cb39289e1308d9b
#
_cell.length_a   1.000
_cell.length_b   1.000
_cell.length_c   1.000
_cell.angle_alpha   90.00
_cell.angle_beta   90.00
_cell.angle_gamma   90.00
#
_symmetry.space_group_name_H-M   'P 1'
#
loop_
_entity.id
_entity.type
_entity.pdbx_description
1 polymer ?
#
loop_
_entity_poly.entity_id
_entity_poly.type
_entity_poly.pdbx_seq_one_letter_code
_entity_poly.pdbx_strand_id
1 'polypeptide(L)'
;MSSFDPTKEDRFTFGLWTVGNPGRDPFGEAVRPTLDPNHIVRKLAECGASGVNLHDNDLVPFGASASEQDRIVSEFKKTLSDTGMDVPMATTNLFTHPVFKDGAFTSNDPKVRAFALQKTMRAMDLGAELGAKLYVFWGGREG
;
A
#
# COMPACT_ATOMS: atom_id res chain seq x y z
N MET A 1 4.15 12.88 34.01
CA MET A 1 4.39 12.43 32.62
C MET A 1 5.01 13.61 31.88
N SER A 2 6.00 13.35 31.04
CA SER A 2 6.54 14.36 30.14
C SER A 2 5.46 14.80 29.14
N SER A 3 5.50 16.07 28.67
CA SER A 3 4.59 16.55 27.61
C SER A 3 4.82 15.84 26.26
N PHE A 4 5.85 15.01 26.16
CA PHE A 4 6.21 14.23 24.98
C PHE A 4 5.89 12.74 25.08
N ASP A 5 5.34 12.27 26.22
CA ASP A 5 4.93 10.87 26.35
C ASP A 5 3.68 10.63 25.50
N PRO A 6 3.63 9.52 24.72
CA PRO A 6 2.45 9.20 23.92
C PRO A 6 1.22 8.95 24.82
N THR A 7 0.09 9.39 24.33
CA THR A 7 -1.19 9.27 25.00
C THR A 7 -2.14 8.37 24.20
N LYS A 8 -3.29 8.02 24.76
CA LYS A 8 -4.34 7.27 24.04
C LYS A 8 -5.01 8.07 22.93
N GLU A 9 -4.81 9.40 22.92
CA GLU A 9 -5.32 10.31 21.90
C GLU A 9 -4.45 10.30 20.63
N ASP A 10 -3.20 9.86 20.75
CA ASP A 10 -2.26 9.79 19.66
C ASP A 10 -2.59 8.61 18.73
N ARG A 11 -2.86 8.90 17.47
CA ARG A 11 -3.25 7.92 16.47
C ARG A 11 -2.05 7.52 15.61
N PHE A 12 -1.59 6.29 15.79
CA PHE A 12 -0.49 5.73 15.02
C PHE A 12 -1.01 4.87 13.87
N THR A 13 -0.46 5.08 12.67
CA THR A 13 -0.75 4.28 11.48
C THR A 13 0.54 3.74 10.87
N PHE A 14 0.46 2.59 10.21
CA PHE A 14 1.63 1.89 9.69
C PHE A 14 1.47 1.58 8.21
N GLY A 15 2.55 1.75 7.44
CA GLY A 15 2.59 1.30 6.05
C GLY A 15 2.62 -0.23 5.96
N LEU A 16 1.74 -0.84 5.17
CA LEU A 16 1.77 -2.29 4.91
C LEU A 16 3.13 -2.73 4.37
N TRP A 17 3.76 -1.88 3.54
CA TRP A 17 5.11 -2.11 3.00
C TRP A 17 6.21 -2.17 4.07
N THR A 18 6.01 -1.53 5.21
CA THR A 18 6.98 -1.54 6.32
C THR A 18 6.87 -2.84 7.11
N VAL A 19 5.65 -3.19 7.53
CA VAL A 19 5.38 -4.40 8.33
C VAL A 19 5.52 -5.66 7.49
N GLY A 20 5.05 -5.63 6.25
CA GLY A 20 5.14 -6.72 5.29
C GLY A 20 6.45 -6.77 4.50
N ASN A 21 7.49 -6.04 4.92
CA ASN A 21 8.75 -5.99 4.17
C ASN A 21 9.38 -7.37 3.99
N PRO A 22 9.53 -7.85 2.73
CA PRO A 22 10.05 -9.19 2.46
C PRO A 22 11.56 -9.30 2.63
N GLY A 23 12.26 -8.21 3.01
CA GLY A 23 13.70 -8.22 3.20
C GLY A 23 14.49 -8.32 1.90
N ARG A 24 13.98 -7.73 0.84
CA ARG A 24 14.70 -7.62 -0.43
C ARG A 24 15.65 -6.43 -0.40
N ASP A 25 16.85 -6.63 -0.90
CA ASP A 25 17.86 -5.59 -1.11
C ASP A 25 18.37 -5.58 -2.57
N PRO A 26 19.26 -4.65 -2.97
CA PRO A 26 19.80 -4.60 -4.33
C PRO A 26 20.63 -5.82 -4.75
N PHE A 27 21.06 -6.65 -3.82
CA PHE A 27 22.01 -7.75 -4.03
C PHE A 27 21.35 -9.12 -3.97
N GLY A 28 20.09 -9.21 -3.56
CA GLY A 28 19.43 -10.50 -3.38
C GLY A 28 17.92 -10.46 -3.50
N GLU A 29 17.34 -11.65 -3.52
CA GLU A 29 15.89 -11.84 -3.53
C GLU A 29 15.30 -11.70 -2.12
N ALA A 30 13.97 -11.66 -2.05
CA ALA A 30 13.25 -11.60 -0.78
C ALA A 30 13.58 -12.80 0.12
N VAL A 31 13.93 -12.53 1.39
CA VAL A 31 14.32 -13.55 2.37
C VAL A 31 13.23 -13.88 3.39
N ARG A 32 12.11 -13.17 3.32
CA ARG A 32 10.94 -13.40 4.18
C ARG A 32 9.72 -13.74 3.34
N PRO A 33 8.82 -14.59 3.84
CA PRO A 33 7.55 -14.84 3.16
C PRO A 33 6.71 -13.55 3.12
N THR A 34 5.94 -13.39 2.05
CA THR A 34 4.94 -12.34 1.98
C THR A 34 3.85 -12.60 3.01
N LEU A 35 3.58 -11.62 3.86
CA LEU A 35 2.51 -11.70 4.85
C LEU A 35 1.17 -11.30 4.22
N ASP A 36 0.10 -11.97 4.65
CA ASP A 36 -1.26 -11.59 4.30
C ASP A 36 -1.61 -10.21 4.88
N PRO A 37 -2.04 -9.23 4.06
CA PRO A 37 -2.43 -7.90 4.55
C PRO A 37 -3.51 -7.94 5.64
N ASN A 38 -4.45 -8.88 5.56
CA ASN A 38 -5.49 -9.04 6.59
C ASN A 38 -4.90 -9.50 7.93
N HIS A 39 -3.89 -10.38 7.87
CA HIS A 39 -3.16 -10.79 9.09
C HIS A 39 -2.41 -9.60 9.70
N ILE A 40 -1.73 -8.78 8.88
CA ILE A 40 -1.01 -7.58 9.33
C ILE A 40 -1.98 -6.62 10.04
N VAL A 41 -3.13 -6.32 9.42
CA VAL A 41 -4.14 -5.42 10.01
C VAL A 41 -4.60 -5.91 11.38
N ARG A 42 -4.94 -7.20 11.52
CA ARG A 42 -5.35 -7.78 12.81
C ARG A 42 -4.27 -7.64 13.87
N LYS A 43 -3.01 -7.93 13.52
CA LYS A 43 -1.89 -7.82 14.47
C LYS A 43 -1.59 -6.39 14.87
N LEU A 44 -1.68 -5.44 13.96
CA LEU A 44 -1.53 -4.02 14.26
C LEU A 44 -2.66 -3.51 15.16
N ALA A 45 -3.90 -3.95 14.94
CA ALA A 45 -5.02 -3.62 15.81
C ALA A 45 -4.81 -4.15 17.24
N GLU A 46 -4.32 -5.39 17.40
CA GLU A 46 -3.92 -5.96 18.70
C GLU A 46 -2.83 -5.11 19.40
N CYS A 47 -1.96 -4.46 18.63
CA CYS A 47 -0.92 -3.56 19.15
C CYS A 47 -1.43 -2.13 19.45
N GLY A 48 -2.70 -1.83 19.18
CA GLY A 48 -3.29 -0.51 19.40
C GLY A 48 -3.08 0.49 18.29
N ALA A 49 -2.69 0.05 17.08
CA ALA A 49 -2.65 0.91 15.91
C ALA A 49 -4.07 1.38 15.53
N SER A 50 -4.17 2.57 14.95
CA SER A 50 -5.45 3.13 14.49
C SER A 50 -5.70 2.96 13.00
N GLY A 51 -4.70 2.55 12.23
CA GLY A 51 -4.88 2.34 10.80
C GLY A 51 -3.64 1.86 10.07
N VAL A 52 -3.82 1.61 8.77
CA VAL A 52 -2.75 1.22 7.85
C VAL A 52 -2.74 2.13 6.63
N ASN A 53 -1.57 2.30 6.05
CA ASN A 53 -1.37 2.98 4.77
C ASN A 53 -0.86 1.95 3.75
N LEU A 54 -1.14 2.15 2.47
CA LEU A 54 -0.75 1.16 1.46
C LEU A 54 -0.38 1.77 0.10
N HIS A 55 0.53 1.08 -0.60
CA HIS A 55 0.56 1.13 -2.04
C HIS A 55 -0.51 0.16 -2.60
N ASP A 56 -0.98 0.44 -3.79
CA ASP A 56 -1.97 -0.42 -4.44
C ASP A 56 -1.57 -1.92 -4.46
N ASN A 57 -0.31 -2.22 -4.71
CA ASN A 57 0.15 -3.62 -4.77
C ASN A 57 0.70 -4.19 -3.46
N ASP A 58 0.61 -3.46 -2.35
CA ASP A 58 0.70 -4.06 -1.01
C ASP A 58 -0.55 -4.89 -0.70
N LEU A 59 -1.68 -4.57 -1.35
CA LEU A 59 -2.97 -5.25 -1.20
C LEU A 59 -3.30 -6.10 -2.42
N VAL A 60 -3.32 -5.51 -3.62
CA VAL A 60 -3.72 -6.18 -4.86
C VAL A 60 -2.48 -6.55 -5.67
N PRO A 61 -2.18 -7.84 -5.88
CA PRO A 61 -1.02 -8.27 -6.65
C PRO A 61 -1.02 -7.69 -8.07
N PHE A 62 0.17 -7.40 -8.56
CA PHE A 62 0.37 -6.92 -9.93
C PHE A 62 -0.16 -7.96 -10.93
N GLY A 63 -1.06 -7.54 -11.82
CA GLY A 63 -1.67 -8.42 -12.82
C GLY A 63 -2.89 -9.21 -12.36
N ALA A 64 -3.40 -8.96 -11.14
CA ALA A 64 -4.64 -9.56 -10.66
C ALA A 64 -5.81 -9.25 -11.62
N SER A 65 -6.67 -10.23 -11.84
CA SER A 65 -7.93 -10.05 -12.57
C SER A 65 -8.90 -9.16 -11.79
N ALA A 66 -9.88 -8.57 -12.48
CA ALA A 66 -10.90 -7.75 -11.82
C ALA A 66 -11.62 -8.52 -10.70
N SER A 67 -12.05 -9.76 -10.97
CA SER A 67 -12.73 -10.59 -9.97
C SER A 67 -11.86 -10.94 -8.76
N GLU A 68 -10.56 -11.12 -8.96
CA GLU A 68 -9.61 -11.34 -7.88
C GLU A 68 -9.40 -10.07 -7.06
N GLN A 69 -9.28 -8.92 -7.71
CA GLN A 69 -9.22 -7.62 -7.04
C GLN A 69 -10.45 -7.38 -6.19
N ASP A 70 -11.66 -7.58 -6.75
CA ASP A 70 -12.93 -7.39 -6.03
C ASP A 70 -12.99 -8.27 -4.77
N ARG A 71 -12.58 -9.54 -4.88
CA ARG A 71 -12.53 -10.47 -3.75
C ARG A 71 -11.54 -9.98 -2.67
N ILE A 72 -10.32 -9.64 -3.05
CA ILE A 72 -9.27 -9.17 -2.12
C ILE A 72 -9.74 -7.90 -1.40
N VAL A 73 -10.27 -6.92 -2.14
CA VAL A 73 -10.73 -5.65 -1.58
C VAL A 73 -11.91 -5.87 -0.64
N SER A 74 -12.86 -6.73 -1.00
CA SER A 74 -14.01 -7.07 -0.14
C SER A 74 -13.55 -7.71 1.19
N GLU A 75 -12.63 -8.67 1.13
CA GLU A 75 -12.07 -9.31 2.32
C GLU A 75 -11.30 -8.32 3.21
N PHE A 76 -10.54 -7.43 2.59
CA PHE A 76 -9.78 -6.40 3.30
C PHE A 76 -10.70 -5.38 3.99
N LYS A 77 -11.74 -4.90 3.30
CA LYS A 77 -12.77 -4.01 3.88
C LYS A 77 -13.46 -4.66 5.08
N LYS A 78 -13.77 -5.96 4.98
CA LYS A 78 -14.31 -6.71 6.13
C LYS A 78 -13.33 -6.71 7.30
N THR A 79 -12.05 -6.97 7.06
CA THR A 79 -11.02 -6.97 8.10
C THR A 79 -10.87 -5.59 8.76
N LEU A 80 -10.89 -4.51 7.98
CA LEU A 80 -10.87 -3.14 8.50
C LEU A 80 -12.08 -2.89 9.42
N SER A 81 -13.28 -3.27 8.96
CA SER A 81 -14.51 -3.14 9.74
C SER A 81 -14.48 -3.96 11.04
N ASP A 82 -14.02 -5.22 10.96
CA ASP A 82 -13.94 -6.11 12.12
C ASP A 82 -12.95 -5.63 13.20
N THR A 83 -11.91 -4.87 12.78
CA THR A 83 -10.84 -4.38 13.67
C THR A 83 -10.97 -2.91 14.06
N GLY A 84 -11.86 -2.16 13.43
CA GLY A 84 -11.98 -0.72 13.61
C GLY A 84 -10.79 0.08 13.07
N MET A 85 -10.00 -0.52 12.17
CA MET A 85 -8.83 0.11 11.55
C MET A 85 -9.22 0.95 10.35
N ASP A 86 -8.57 2.12 10.18
CA ASP A 86 -8.76 3.02 9.04
C ASP A 86 -7.66 2.85 7.98
N VAL A 87 -7.92 3.38 6.79
CA VAL A 87 -6.90 3.61 5.74
C VAL A 87 -6.80 5.13 5.51
N PRO A 88 -5.99 5.87 6.29
CA PRO A 88 -5.94 7.33 6.14
C PRO A 88 -5.25 7.79 4.87
N MET A 89 -4.31 7.00 4.31
CA MET A 89 -3.51 7.38 3.16
C MET A 89 -3.28 6.21 2.21
N ALA A 90 -3.40 6.46 0.91
CA ALA A 90 -3.01 5.54 -0.15
C ALA A 90 -1.99 6.17 -1.10
N THR A 91 -1.27 5.32 -1.82
CA THR A 91 -0.31 5.72 -2.85
C THR A 91 -0.19 4.63 -3.92
N THR A 92 0.57 4.88 -4.98
CA THR A 92 0.81 3.91 -6.05
C THR A 92 2.26 3.48 -6.09
N ASN A 93 2.51 2.18 -6.26
CA ASN A 93 3.85 1.68 -6.50
C ASN A 93 4.18 1.76 -8.00
N LEU A 94 5.05 2.68 -8.37
CA LEU A 94 5.54 2.90 -9.73
C LEU A 94 7.05 2.64 -9.86
N PHE A 95 7.63 1.79 -9.01
CA PHE A 95 9.08 1.63 -8.95
C PHE A 95 9.57 0.20 -8.74
N THR A 96 8.81 -0.70 -8.14
CA THR A 96 9.29 -2.07 -7.86
C THR A 96 9.22 -2.99 -9.09
N HIS A 97 8.21 -2.83 -9.94
CA HIS A 97 8.04 -3.68 -11.11
C HIS A 97 9.05 -3.30 -12.22
N PRO A 98 9.69 -4.27 -12.91
CA PRO A 98 10.69 -4.00 -13.95
C PRO A 98 10.21 -3.11 -15.11
N VAL A 99 8.90 -3.02 -15.37
CA VAL A 99 8.33 -2.12 -16.38
C VAL A 99 8.72 -0.65 -16.13
N PHE A 100 8.95 -0.28 -14.88
CA PHE A 100 9.30 1.09 -14.46
C PHE A 100 10.81 1.30 -14.30
N LYS A 101 11.64 0.41 -14.84
CA LYS A 101 13.12 0.47 -14.68
C LYS A 101 13.73 1.79 -15.14
N ASP A 102 13.14 2.43 -16.16
CA ASP A 102 13.60 3.69 -16.74
C ASP A 102 12.65 4.86 -16.44
N GLY A 103 11.96 4.82 -15.32
CA GLY A 103 10.95 5.79 -14.91
C GLY A 103 9.53 5.31 -15.17
N ALA A 104 8.57 6.05 -14.62
CA ALA A 104 7.14 5.80 -14.78
C ALA A 104 6.49 6.92 -15.61
N PHE A 105 6.10 8.02 -14.99
CA PHE A 105 5.56 9.19 -15.70
C PHE A 105 6.59 9.87 -16.59
N THR A 106 7.86 9.76 -16.26
CA THR A 106 8.99 10.34 -16.98
C THR A 106 9.69 9.36 -17.93
N SER A 107 9.21 8.12 -18.06
CA SER A 107 9.76 7.14 -18.98
C SER A 107 9.81 7.67 -20.42
N ASN A 108 10.87 7.33 -21.14
CA ASN A 108 10.96 7.64 -22.57
C ASN A 108 9.96 6.84 -23.43
N ASP A 109 9.52 5.67 -22.94
CA ASP A 109 8.47 4.89 -23.62
C ASP A 109 7.07 5.44 -23.31
N PRO A 110 6.33 5.94 -24.33
CA PRO A 110 4.98 6.46 -24.12
C PRO A 110 3.98 5.42 -23.62
N LYS A 111 4.21 4.12 -23.89
CA LYS A 111 3.35 3.05 -23.38
C LYS A 111 3.53 2.87 -21.87
N VAL A 112 4.77 3.01 -21.39
CA VAL A 112 5.05 2.97 -19.94
C VAL A 112 4.41 4.17 -19.24
N ARG A 113 4.50 5.37 -19.83
CA ARG A 113 3.83 6.57 -19.28
C ARG A 113 2.30 6.40 -19.19
N ALA A 114 1.69 5.90 -20.28
CA ALA A 114 0.24 5.64 -20.31
C ALA A 114 -0.16 4.58 -19.28
N PHE A 115 0.63 3.52 -19.14
CA PHE A 115 0.40 2.48 -18.15
C PHE A 115 0.55 3.02 -16.70
N ALA A 116 1.56 3.84 -16.43
CA ALA A 116 1.75 4.49 -15.12
C ALA A 116 0.54 5.35 -14.75
N LEU A 117 0.02 6.15 -15.71
CA LEU A 117 -1.17 6.97 -15.51
C LEU A 117 -2.40 6.09 -15.20
N GLN A 118 -2.65 5.05 -16.01
CA GLN A 118 -3.76 4.13 -15.79
C GLN A 118 -3.68 3.45 -14.41
N LYS A 119 -2.49 2.96 -14.04
CA LYS A 119 -2.26 2.31 -12.76
C LYS A 119 -2.53 3.26 -11.60
N THR A 120 -2.08 4.51 -11.71
CA THR A 120 -2.31 5.54 -10.69
C THR A 120 -3.80 5.86 -10.53
N MET A 121 -4.53 6.03 -11.63
CA MET A 121 -5.98 6.28 -11.57
C MET A 121 -6.71 5.15 -10.85
N ARG A 122 -6.41 3.89 -11.18
CA ARG A 122 -6.99 2.72 -10.50
C ARG A 122 -6.61 2.65 -9.02
N ALA A 123 -5.38 3.02 -8.68
CA ALA A 123 -4.94 3.06 -7.28
C ALA A 123 -5.63 4.19 -6.49
N MET A 124 -5.94 5.31 -7.13
CA MET A 124 -6.75 6.37 -6.53
C MET A 124 -8.19 5.90 -6.27
N ASP A 125 -8.80 5.20 -7.23
CA ASP A 125 -10.13 4.61 -7.07
C ASP A 125 -10.14 3.61 -5.91
N LEU A 126 -9.14 2.72 -5.84
CA LEU A 126 -8.97 1.79 -4.71
C LEU A 126 -8.81 2.52 -3.37
N GLY A 127 -7.97 3.57 -3.32
CA GLY A 127 -7.81 4.38 -2.13
C GLY A 127 -9.12 5.01 -1.67
N ALA A 128 -9.89 5.59 -2.61
CA ALA A 128 -11.19 6.16 -2.33
C ALA A 128 -12.19 5.11 -1.83
N GLU A 129 -12.21 3.92 -2.42
CA GLU A 129 -13.05 2.79 -2.00
C GLU A 129 -12.73 2.32 -0.58
N LEU A 130 -11.46 2.36 -0.17
CA LEU A 130 -11.01 2.04 1.18
C LEU A 130 -11.18 3.20 2.18
N GLY A 131 -11.68 4.35 1.73
CA GLY A 131 -11.95 5.52 2.57
C GLY A 131 -10.75 6.41 2.84
N ALA A 132 -9.67 6.29 2.07
CA ALA A 132 -8.50 7.13 2.21
C ALA A 132 -8.83 8.63 2.04
N LYS A 133 -8.29 9.45 2.93
CA LYS A 133 -8.46 10.91 2.92
C LYS A 133 -7.33 11.62 2.21
N LEU A 134 -6.18 10.97 2.11
CA LEU A 134 -4.98 11.49 1.47
C LEU A 134 -4.51 10.51 0.40
N TYR A 135 -4.07 11.08 -0.72
CA TYR A 135 -3.35 10.33 -1.74
C TYR A 135 -1.98 10.95 -1.94
N VAL A 136 -0.94 10.15 -1.80
CA VAL A 136 0.44 10.61 -1.93
C VAL A 136 0.98 10.20 -3.30
N PHE A 137 1.43 11.19 -4.07
CA PHE A 137 2.24 10.96 -5.26
C PHE A 137 3.70 10.91 -4.85
N TRP A 138 4.31 9.76 -5.01
CA TRP A 138 5.70 9.53 -4.66
C TRP A 138 6.51 9.10 -5.89
N GLY A 139 7.50 9.91 -6.25
CA GLY A 139 8.41 9.63 -7.36
C GLY A 139 9.55 8.72 -6.91
N GLY A 140 9.33 7.41 -6.91
CA GLY A 140 10.33 6.44 -6.45
C GLY A 140 11.43 6.14 -7.45
N ARG A 141 11.10 6.19 -8.73
CA ARG A 141 12.05 5.95 -9.84
C ARG A 141 11.64 6.79 -11.03
N GLU A 142 12.38 7.86 -11.23
CA GLU A 142 12.16 8.77 -12.35
C GLU A 142 13.33 8.73 -13.31
N GLY A 143 13.03 8.69 -14.60
CA GLY A 143 14.02 8.65 -15.68
C GLY A 143 14.59 10.01 -16.05
#